data_9e18e3b4cf6b9f5f808beb68447a4a69
#
_entry.id   9e18e3b4cf6b9f5f808beb68447a4a69
#
_cell.length_a   1.000
_cell.length_b   1.000
_cell.length_c   1.000
_cell.angle_alpha   90.00
_cell.angle_beta   90.00
_cell.angle_gamma   90.00
#
_symmetry.space_group_name_H-M   'P 1'
#
loop_
_entity.id
_entity.type
_entity.pdbx_description
1 polymer ?
#
loop_
_entity_poly.entity_id
_entity_poly.type
_entity_poly.pdbx_seq_one_letter_code
_entity_poly.pdbx_strand_id
1 'polypeptide(L)'
;MNSDSLTAICISELFGCDARRNTAMIETLNGTHETVNYRENTNLRIYDNTQFEDYPTHWHSPIEIIMPVQNNYRIEYCDQTLSLREGDVMILCPGVLHHLLPAEGRRYIIQAEINPALNLREIDSILALFYPALVITPEQFPDIYPHIADLVTNIMKEYSSGAPFFEASIYAMLTRILVMIGRTHAEMFNRLIYDDTRQRQYVEMFMAVCRFIDEHCTEDLTLDEAAAYAGFSKYHFTRLFRQFAGTTFSHYMNQKRIAKAEKYLADPAQSVATVAMSCGFSSMSSFIRMFKIMKGCTPSAFRKMYRPTSRNQEPW
;
A
#
# COMPACT_ATOMS: atom_id res chain seq x y z
N MET A 1 47.84 -8.19 -51.18
CA MET A 1 47.61 -6.74 -51.20
C MET A 1 46.18 -6.51 -50.76
N ASN A 2 46.07 -5.81 -49.64
CA ASN A 2 44.91 -5.21 -49.00
C ASN A 2 43.76 -6.09 -48.46
N SER A 3 43.90 -6.30 -47.21
CA SER A 3 42.94 -6.62 -46.21
C SER A 3 41.98 -5.47 -45.94
N ASP A 4 40.69 -5.67 -46.05
CA ASP A 4 39.69 -4.77 -45.49
C ASP A 4 39.34 -5.27 -44.09
N SER A 5 39.84 -4.53 -43.13
CA SER A 5 39.43 -4.65 -41.71
C SER A 5 38.07 -4.00 -41.50
N LEU A 6 37.03 -4.81 -41.48
CA LEU A 6 35.73 -4.40 -40.96
C LEU A 6 35.82 -4.33 -39.42
N THR A 7 35.86 -3.09 -38.96
CA THR A 7 35.80 -2.76 -37.52
C THR A 7 34.45 -3.21 -36.95
N ALA A 8 34.46 -4.26 -36.17
CA ALA A 8 33.33 -4.65 -35.34
C ALA A 8 33.12 -3.56 -34.28
N ILE A 9 32.21 -2.64 -34.54
CA ILE A 9 31.73 -1.71 -33.52
C ILE A 9 30.98 -2.54 -32.47
N CYS A 10 31.54 -2.57 -31.28
CA CYS A 10 30.98 -3.28 -30.14
C CYS A 10 29.64 -2.63 -29.78
N ILE A 11 28.52 -3.34 -29.98
CA ILE A 11 27.14 -2.91 -29.68
C ILE A 11 26.94 -2.70 -28.16
N SER A 12 27.93 -3.03 -27.35
CA SER A 12 27.90 -2.85 -25.89
C SER A 12 27.98 -1.39 -25.40
N GLU A 13 28.32 -0.43 -26.28
CA GLU A 13 28.40 1.00 -25.90
C GLU A 13 27.12 1.80 -26.15
N LEU A 14 26.13 1.23 -26.83
CA LEU A 14 24.87 1.92 -27.18
C LEU A 14 23.73 1.64 -26.18
N PHE A 15 23.88 0.66 -25.30
CA PHE A 15 23.00 0.45 -24.17
C PHE A 15 23.83 0.57 -22.90
N GLY A 16 24.02 1.81 -22.47
CA GLY A 16 24.55 2.10 -21.14
C GLY A 16 23.63 1.50 -20.10
N CYS A 17 23.82 0.21 -19.82
CA CYS A 17 23.27 -0.41 -18.62
C CYS A 17 24.03 0.20 -17.45
N ASP A 18 23.52 1.31 -16.92
CA ASP A 18 24.05 1.94 -15.70
C ASP A 18 23.70 1.04 -14.51
N ALA A 19 24.43 -0.08 -14.41
CA ALA A 19 24.42 -1.02 -13.29
C ALA A 19 25.12 -0.42 -12.05
N ARG A 20 25.31 0.90 -12.02
CA ARG A 20 25.94 1.61 -10.93
C ARG A 20 25.05 2.73 -10.44
N ARG A 21 24.52 2.52 -9.28
CA ARG A 21 24.01 3.40 -8.25
C ARG A 21 22.57 3.04 -7.84
N ASN A 22 22.45 1.95 -7.11
CA ASN A 22 21.44 1.90 -6.07
C ASN A 22 21.96 2.76 -4.91
N THR A 23 21.96 4.07 -5.10
CA THR A 23 22.27 5.04 -4.04
C THR A 23 21.01 5.23 -3.21
N ALA A 24 21.18 5.06 -1.90
CA ALA A 24 20.27 5.42 -0.80
C ALA A 24 18.76 5.28 -1.11
N MET A 25 18.11 4.41 -0.36
CA MET A 25 16.65 4.21 -0.43
C MET A 25 15.86 5.48 -0.04
N ILE A 26 16.51 6.42 0.70
CA ILE A 26 15.94 7.71 1.12
C ILE A 26 16.05 8.70 -0.03
N GLU A 27 15.04 8.71 -0.90
CA GLU A 27 15.09 9.59 -2.05
C GLU A 27 14.50 10.97 -1.77
N THR A 28 13.36 11.08 -1.09
CA THR A 28 12.79 12.40 -0.80
C THR A 28 11.79 12.34 0.36
N LEU A 29 12.26 12.53 1.58
CA LEU A 29 11.39 12.74 2.74
C LEU A 29 11.06 14.22 2.90
N ASN A 30 9.77 14.54 3.00
CA ASN A 30 9.27 15.83 3.41
C ASN A 30 8.46 15.67 4.72
N GLY A 31 9.13 15.86 5.84
CA GLY A 31 8.59 15.47 7.15
C GLY A 31 8.52 13.96 7.26
N THR A 32 7.32 13.40 7.39
CA THR A 32 7.06 11.95 7.40
C THR A 32 6.51 11.42 6.07
N HIS A 33 6.36 12.25 5.05
CA HIS A 33 5.89 11.83 3.73
C HIS A 33 7.05 11.53 2.81
N GLU A 34 7.11 10.31 2.30
CA GLU A 34 8.00 9.93 1.23
C GLU A 34 7.34 10.18 -0.13
N THR A 35 8.04 10.92 -0.99
CA THR A 35 7.69 10.97 -2.41
C THR A 35 8.45 9.87 -3.13
N VAL A 36 7.73 8.82 -3.51
CA VAL A 36 8.33 7.69 -4.23
C VAL A 36 8.69 8.10 -5.65
N ASN A 37 9.97 8.00 -5.99
CA ASN A 37 10.46 8.26 -7.34
C ASN A 37 10.33 6.98 -8.18
N TYR A 38 9.21 6.83 -8.85
CA TYR A 38 8.97 5.69 -9.73
C TYR A 38 9.99 5.61 -10.87
N ARG A 39 10.21 4.40 -11.38
CA ARG A 39 10.95 4.22 -12.63
C ARG A 39 10.27 5.01 -13.74
N GLU A 40 11.06 5.64 -14.59
CA GLU A 40 10.58 6.50 -15.67
C GLU A 40 9.45 5.83 -16.48
N ASN A 41 8.38 6.59 -16.70
CA ASN A 41 7.15 6.13 -17.38
C ASN A 41 6.44 4.94 -16.72
N THR A 42 6.61 4.72 -15.41
CA THR A 42 5.90 3.68 -14.66
C THR A 42 5.35 4.22 -13.34
N ASN A 43 4.49 3.42 -12.67
CA ASN A 43 4.06 3.67 -11.29
C ASN A 43 4.66 2.61 -10.34
N LEU A 44 5.88 2.17 -10.61
CA LEU A 44 6.60 1.13 -9.89
C LEU A 44 7.97 1.63 -9.42
N ARG A 45 8.32 1.31 -8.19
CA ARG A 45 9.67 1.40 -7.66
C ARG A 45 10.02 0.11 -6.94
N ILE A 46 11.07 -0.57 -7.39
CA ILE A 46 11.45 -1.87 -6.87
C ILE A 46 12.94 -1.88 -6.54
N TYR A 47 13.27 -2.36 -5.34
CA TYR A 47 14.63 -2.43 -4.85
C TYR A 47 15.03 -3.87 -4.54
N ASP A 48 16.22 -4.25 -4.99
CA ASP A 48 17.00 -5.36 -4.48
C ASP A 48 18.01 -4.76 -3.48
N ASN A 49 17.57 -4.59 -2.23
CA ASN A 49 18.27 -3.80 -1.25
C ASN A 49 19.21 -4.65 -0.40
N THR A 50 20.48 -4.22 -0.32
CA THR A 50 21.52 -4.80 0.54
C THR A 50 22.14 -3.76 1.48
N GLN A 51 21.59 -2.55 1.54
CA GLN A 51 22.17 -1.44 2.29
C GLN A 51 21.79 -1.55 3.77
N PHE A 52 22.76 -1.26 4.63
CA PHE A 52 22.56 -1.11 6.06
C PHE A 52 22.17 0.35 6.32
N GLU A 53 20.89 0.66 6.24
CA GLU A 53 20.37 2.01 6.40
C GLU A 53 19.21 2.03 7.39
N ASP A 54 19.16 3.07 8.21
CA ASP A 54 18.02 3.43 9.04
C ASP A 54 17.09 4.30 8.21
N TYR A 55 15.94 3.74 7.80
CA TYR A 55 14.95 4.47 7.04
C TYR A 55 13.88 5.04 7.98
N PRO A 56 13.95 6.34 8.32
CA PRO A 56 13.19 6.92 9.42
C PRO A 56 11.68 6.78 9.21
N THR A 57 10.91 6.96 10.27
CA THR A 57 9.45 6.87 10.26
C THR A 57 8.84 7.70 9.14
N HIS A 58 8.18 7.04 8.20
CA HIS A 58 7.58 7.65 7.01
C HIS A 58 6.29 6.93 6.60
N TRP A 59 5.62 7.50 5.62
CA TRP A 59 4.48 6.90 4.91
C TRP A 59 4.48 7.37 3.46
N HIS A 60 3.87 6.58 2.58
CA HIS A 60 3.73 6.86 1.14
C HIS A 60 2.39 6.34 0.60
N SER A 61 2.02 6.77 -0.61
CA SER A 61 0.75 6.38 -1.25
C SER A 61 0.75 4.96 -1.83
N PRO A 62 1.83 4.43 -2.41
CA PRO A 62 1.83 3.07 -2.96
C PRO A 62 1.67 2.00 -1.87
N ILE A 63 1.20 0.82 -2.29
CA ILE A 63 1.37 -0.40 -1.50
C ILE A 63 2.86 -0.75 -1.45
N GLU A 64 3.30 -1.30 -0.33
CA GLU A 64 4.67 -1.78 -0.21
C GLU A 64 4.71 -3.26 0.15
N ILE A 65 5.52 -4.03 -0.58
CA ILE A 65 5.78 -5.44 -0.28
C ILE A 65 7.25 -5.58 0.09
N ILE A 66 7.50 -6.16 1.27
CA ILE A 66 8.85 -6.40 1.78
C ILE A 66 9.06 -7.89 1.98
N MET A 67 10.15 -8.43 1.43
CA MET A 67 10.55 -9.82 1.60
C MET A 67 12.05 -9.91 1.89
N PRO A 68 12.47 -10.22 3.13
CA PRO A 68 13.86 -10.56 3.42
C PRO A 68 14.29 -11.81 2.65
N VAL A 69 15.40 -11.72 1.93
CA VAL A 69 15.99 -12.83 1.15
C VAL A 69 17.19 -13.42 1.87
N GLN A 70 17.86 -12.59 2.68
CA GLN A 70 19.00 -12.99 3.51
C GLN A 70 18.95 -12.22 4.82
N ASN A 71 19.00 -12.92 5.93
CA ASN A 71 18.83 -12.43 7.29
C ASN A 71 17.42 -11.90 7.60
N ASN A 72 17.16 -11.73 8.89
CA ASN A 72 15.89 -11.17 9.36
C ASN A 72 15.85 -9.66 9.17
N TYR A 73 14.65 -9.11 9.02
CA TYR A 73 14.42 -7.68 8.88
C TYR A 73 13.41 -7.16 9.90
N ARG A 74 13.69 -6.01 10.52
CA ARG A 74 12.81 -5.42 11.54
C ARG A 74 12.14 -4.16 11.03
N ILE A 75 10.84 -4.07 11.30
CA ILE A 75 9.98 -2.97 10.87
C ILE A 75 9.15 -2.53 12.07
N GLU A 76 9.05 -1.22 12.29
CA GLU A 76 8.13 -0.63 13.28
C GLU A 76 6.93 -0.03 12.56
N TYR A 77 5.74 -0.36 13.02
CA TYR A 77 4.48 0.23 12.56
C TYR A 77 3.41 0.09 13.66
N CYS A 78 2.47 1.03 13.77
CA CYS A 78 1.40 1.00 14.77
C CYS A 78 1.88 0.71 16.21
N ASP A 79 2.96 1.36 16.62
CA ASP A 79 3.59 1.20 17.95
C ASP A 79 4.09 -0.23 18.26
N GLN A 80 4.32 -1.04 17.23
CA GLN A 80 4.84 -2.41 17.35
C GLN A 80 6.10 -2.57 16.53
N THR A 81 7.06 -3.35 17.04
CA THR A 81 8.24 -3.80 16.28
C THR A 81 8.00 -5.24 15.83
N LEU A 82 8.01 -5.46 14.53
CA LEU A 82 7.90 -6.77 13.91
C LEU A 82 9.26 -7.23 13.40
N SER A 83 9.57 -8.51 13.56
CA SER A 83 10.73 -9.16 12.95
C SER A 83 10.27 -10.13 11.88
N LEU A 84 10.55 -9.80 10.62
CA LEU A 84 10.35 -10.72 9.49
C LEU A 84 11.55 -11.67 9.41
N ARG A 85 11.26 -12.95 9.29
CA ARG A 85 12.30 -13.97 8.99
C ARG A 85 12.59 -13.97 7.49
N GLU A 86 13.71 -14.59 7.14
CA GLU A 86 14.03 -14.85 5.74
C GLU A 86 12.88 -15.60 5.05
N GLY A 87 12.41 -15.07 3.94
CA GLY A 87 11.28 -15.57 3.16
C GLY A 87 9.90 -15.08 3.58
N ASP A 88 9.71 -14.54 4.80
CA ASP A 88 8.42 -13.94 5.16
C ASP A 88 8.06 -12.79 4.21
N VAL A 89 6.80 -12.68 3.82
CA VAL A 89 6.33 -11.60 2.94
C VAL A 89 5.42 -10.67 3.74
N MET A 90 5.83 -9.42 3.89
CA MET A 90 5.00 -8.38 4.49
C MET A 90 4.40 -7.49 3.41
N ILE A 91 3.13 -7.16 3.56
CA ILE A 91 2.42 -6.18 2.72
C ILE A 91 1.93 -5.06 3.62
N LEU A 92 2.42 -3.86 3.36
CA LEU A 92 2.00 -2.61 4.00
C LEU A 92 0.96 -1.91 3.13
N CYS A 93 -0.17 -1.54 3.74
CA CYS A 93 -1.21 -0.80 3.02
C CYS A 93 -0.81 0.65 2.76
N PRO A 94 -1.37 1.29 1.71
CA PRO A 94 -1.16 2.70 1.41
C PRO A 94 -1.34 3.60 2.64
N GLY A 95 -0.42 4.54 2.83
CA GLY A 95 -0.48 5.55 3.87
C GLY A 95 -0.22 5.08 5.30
N VAL A 96 0.25 3.87 5.50
CA VAL A 96 0.63 3.37 6.82
C VAL A 96 1.96 3.99 7.24
N LEU A 97 1.97 4.55 8.45
CA LEU A 97 3.19 5.09 9.04
C LEU A 97 4.07 3.92 9.53
N HIS A 98 5.31 3.85 9.04
CA HIS A 98 6.24 2.77 9.36
C HIS A 98 7.69 3.25 9.35
N HIS A 99 8.56 2.46 10.01
CA HIS A 99 10.00 2.70 10.14
C HIS A 99 10.74 1.41 9.77
N LEU A 100 11.64 1.49 8.83
CA LEU A 100 12.46 0.38 8.39
C LEU A 100 13.80 0.43 9.14
N LEU A 101 13.98 -0.45 10.12
CA LEU A 101 15.16 -0.45 10.99
C LEU A 101 16.41 -0.95 10.24
N PRO A 102 17.60 -0.42 10.57
CA PRO A 102 18.83 -0.84 9.91
C PRO A 102 19.10 -2.32 10.18
N ALA A 103 19.42 -3.06 9.13
CA ALA A 103 19.77 -4.48 9.21
C ALA A 103 20.71 -4.87 8.09
N GLU A 104 21.64 -5.76 8.39
CA GLU A 104 22.45 -6.44 7.39
C GLU A 104 21.59 -7.45 6.63
N GLY A 105 21.95 -7.75 5.39
CA GLY A 105 21.30 -8.76 4.57
C GLY A 105 20.73 -8.19 3.28
N ARG A 106 19.96 -9.04 2.58
CA ARG A 106 19.32 -8.72 1.30
C ARG A 106 17.81 -8.81 1.44
N ARG A 107 17.10 -7.86 0.88
CA ARG A 107 15.64 -7.80 0.91
C ARG A 107 15.07 -7.21 -0.37
N TYR A 108 13.94 -7.73 -0.79
CA TYR A 108 13.16 -7.15 -1.87
C TYR A 108 12.17 -6.14 -1.27
N ILE A 109 12.08 -4.97 -1.89
CA ILE A 109 11.11 -3.92 -1.53
C ILE A 109 10.43 -3.49 -2.82
N ILE A 110 9.10 -3.64 -2.88
CA ILE A 110 8.28 -3.35 -4.04
C ILE A 110 7.27 -2.28 -3.65
N GLN A 111 7.40 -1.09 -4.22
CA GLN A 111 6.43 0.00 -4.09
C GLN A 111 5.65 0.13 -5.40
N ALA A 112 4.33 0.02 -5.33
CA ALA A 112 3.45 0.06 -6.50
C ALA A 112 2.20 0.90 -6.22
N GLU A 113 1.92 1.88 -7.10
CA GLU A 113 0.69 2.67 -7.04
C GLU A 113 -0.47 1.84 -7.61
N ILE A 114 -1.32 1.30 -6.75
CA ILE A 114 -2.36 0.36 -7.16
C ILE A 114 -3.59 1.05 -7.75
N ASN A 115 -4.00 2.17 -7.13
CA ASN A 115 -5.31 2.77 -7.39
C ASN A 115 -5.49 3.31 -8.83
N PRO A 116 -4.55 4.06 -9.43
CA PRO A 116 -4.68 4.52 -10.79
C PRO A 116 -4.48 3.43 -11.85
N ALA A 117 -3.62 2.44 -11.56
CA ALA A 117 -3.21 1.45 -12.54
C ALA A 117 -4.25 0.32 -12.72
N LEU A 118 -4.88 -0.13 -11.66
CA LEU A 118 -5.78 -1.28 -11.70
C LEU A 118 -7.26 -0.89 -11.81
N ASN A 119 -7.67 0.28 -11.30
CA ASN A 119 -9.07 0.76 -11.27
C ASN A 119 -10.10 -0.34 -10.90
N LEU A 120 -9.69 -1.30 -10.08
CA LEU A 120 -10.51 -2.42 -9.63
C LEU A 120 -11.07 -2.08 -8.25
N ARG A 121 -12.38 -1.88 -8.18
CA ARG A 121 -13.07 -1.55 -6.91
C ARG A 121 -12.86 -2.58 -5.81
N GLU A 122 -12.67 -3.86 -6.18
CA GLU A 122 -12.42 -4.95 -5.25
C GLU A 122 -11.08 -4.82 -4.50
N ILE A 123 -10.08 -4.18 -5.08
CA ILE A 123 -8.76 -4.03 -4.46
C ILE A 123 -8.85 -3.25 -3.14
N ASP A 124 -9.60 -2.14 -3.11
CA ASP A 124 -9.80 -1.37 -1.88
C ASP A 124 -10.47 -2.22 -0.78
N SER A 125 -11.40 -3.10 -1.17
CA SER A 125 -12.04 -4.03 -0.25
C SER A 125 -11.07 -5.08 0.27
N ILE A 126 -10.18 -5.60 -0.58
CA ILE A 126 -9.15 -6.57 -0.18
C ILE A 126 -8.15 -5.93 0.78
N LEU A 127 -7.64 -4.73 0.48
CA LEU A 127 -6.72 -4.00 1.35
C LEU A 127 -7.33 -3.73 2.72
N ALA A 128 -8.64 -3.45 2.76
CA ALA A 128 -9.36 -3.23 4.02
C ALA A 128 -9.40 -4.47 4.92
N LEU A 129 -9.32 -5.70 4.36
CA LEU A 129 -9.35 -6.94 5.12
C LEU A 129 -8.12 -7.13 6.01
N PHE A 130 -7.00 -6.54 5.66
CA PHE A 130 -5.75 -6.73 6.38
C PHE A 130 -5.02 -5.43 6.77
N TYR A 131 -5.72 -4.29 6.68
CA TYR A 131 -5.16 -3.02 7.15
C TYR A 131 -4.74 -3.10 8.63
N PRO A 132 -3.59 -2.55 9.05
CA PRO A 132 -2.63 -1.73 8.28
C PRO A 132 -1.62 -2.52 7.48
N ALA A 133 -1.39 -3.78 7.81
CA ALA A 133 -0.42 -4.63 7.16
C ALA A 133 -0.78 -6.11 7.33
N LEU A 134 -0.24 -6.95 6.45
CA LEU A 134 -0.33 -8.40 6.52
C LEU A 134 1.07 -9.02 6.43
N VAL A 135 1.35 -9.97 7.31
CA VAL A 135 2.54 -10.83 7.19
C VAL A 135 2.11 -12.22 6.75
N ILE A 136 2.71 -12.71 5.69
CA ILE A 136 2.43 -14.01 5.09
C ILE A 136 3.64 -14.89 5.33
N THR A 137 3.45 -15.93 6.15
CA THR A 137 4.47 -16.91 6.51
C THR A 137 4.06 -18.32 6.08
N PRO A 138 5.01 -19.25 5.91
CA PRO A 138 4.68 -20.64 5.59
C PRO A 138 3.76 -21.29 6.61
N GLU A 139 3.90 -20.93 7.90
CA GLU A 139 3.11 -21.53 8.98
C GLU A 139 1.67 -21.01 9.04
N GLN A 140 1.48 -19.71 8.75
CA GLN A 140 0.15 -19.08 8.82
C GLN A 140 -0.65 -19.27 7.54
N PHE A 141 0.03 -19.34 6.39
CA PHE A 141 -0.59 -19.40 5.07
C PHE A 141 0.02 -20.50 4.18
N PRO A 142 0.07 -21.77 4.64
CA PRO A 142 0.80 -22.84 3.96
C PRO A 142 0.35 -23.04 2.50
N ASP A 143 -0.93 -22.84 2.20
CA ASP A 143 -1.48 -23.10 0.88
C ASP A 143 -1.13 -21.99 -0.16
N ILE A 144 -1.03 -20.74 0.28
CA ILE A 144 -0.79 -19.60 -0.64
C ILE A 144 0.63 -19.05 -0.57
N TYR A 145 1.35 -19.27 0.54
CA TYR A 145 2.69 -18.73 0.74
C TYR A 145 3.66 -19.08 -0.41
N PRO A 146 3.79 -20.36 -0.85
CA PRO A 146 4.74 -20.70 -1.92
C PRO A 146 4.46 -19.93 -3.20
N HIS A 147 3.17 -19.77 -3.54
CA HIS A 147 2.75 -19.03 -4.73
C HIS A 147 3.03 -17.53 -4.64
N ILE A 148 2.83 -16.94 -3.45
CA ILE A 148 3.10 -15.51 -3.23
C ILE A 148 4.60 -15.23 -3.26
N ALA A 149 5.43 -16.03 -2.58
CA ALA A 149 6.87 -15.88 -2.59
C ALA A 149 7.46 -16.02 -4.02
N ASP A 150 6.91 -16.95 -4.80
CA ASP A 150 7.26 -17.14 -6.22
C ASP A 150 6.88 -15.92 -7.07
N LEU A 151 5.67 -15.37 -6.87
CA LEU A 151 5.23 -14.16 -7.57
C LEU A 151 6.10 -12.95 -7.21
N VAL A 152 6.45 -12.75 -5.94
CA VAL A 152 7.37 -11.67 -5.52
C VAL A 152 8.72 -11.82 -6.20
N THR A 153 9.27 -13.03 -6.24
CA THR A 153 10.55 -13.31 -6.92
C THR A 153 10.46 -13.06 -8.43
N ASN A 154 9.34 -13.41 -9.06
CA ASN A 154 9.12 -13.19 -10.49
C ASN A 154 8.92 -11.70 -10.81
N ILE A 155 8.28 -10.92 -9.93
CA ILE A 155 8.21 -9.46 -10.05
C ILE A 155 9.61 -8.85 -10.09
N MET A 156 10.53 -9.30 -9.22
CA MET A 156 11.92 -8.83 -9.21
C MET A 156 12.62 -9.11 -10.54
N LYS A 157 12.46 -10.32 -11.08
CA LYS A 157 13.05 -10.72 -12.37
C LYS A 157 12.48 -9.89 -13.52
N GLU A 158 11.17 -9.73 -13.56
CA GLU A 158 10.46 -8.97 -14.60
C GLU A 158 10.90 -7.50 -14.60
N TYR A 159 10.95 -6.87 -13.44
CA TYR A 159 11.41 -5.48 -13.30
C TYR A 159 12.86 -5.28 -13.73
N SER A 160 13.74 -6.25 -13.40
CA SER A 160 15.16 -6.20 -13.75
C SER A 160 15.38 -6.43 -15.24
N SER A 161 14.56 -7.26 -15.89
CA SER A 161 14.67 -7.54 -17.33
C SER A 161 14.33 -6.34 -18.19
N GLY A 162 13.40 -5.48 -17.73
CA GLY A 162 12.89 -4.36 -18.50
C GLY A 162 12.27 -4.78 -19.85
N ALA A 163 11.77 -6.02 -19.93
CA ALA A 163 11.14 -6.56 -21.14
C ALA A 163 9.92 -5.73 -21.55
N PRO A 164 9.55 -5.70 -22.85
CA PRO A 164 8.32 -5.02 -23.26
C PRO A 164 7.11 -5.47 -22.43
N PHE A 165 6.28 -4.52 -22.00
CA PHE A 165 5.10 -4.76 -21.15
C PHE A 165 5.39 -5.26 -19.74
N PHE A 166 6.62 -5.14 -19.22
CA PHE A 166 7.00 -5.58 -17.88
C PHE A 166 6.10 -4.98 -16.79
N GLU A 167 5.69 -3.72 -16.91
CA GLU A 167 4.81 -3.07 -15.94
C GLU A 167 3.44 -3.76 -15.89
N ALA A 168 2.82 -4.04 -17.02
CA ALA A 168 1.54 -4.76 -17.09
C ALA A 168 1.66 -6.18 -16.51
N SER A 169 2.78 -6.87 -16.78
CA SER A 169 3.11 -8.18 -16.22
C SER A 169 3.21 -8.13 -14.70
N ILE A 170 3.90 -7.13 -14.14
CA ILE A 170 4.03 -6.93 -12.70
C ILE A 170 2.68 -6.65 -12.05
N TYR A 171 1.85 -5.77 -12.64
CA TYR A 171 0.51 -5.50 -12.10
C TYR A 171 -0.42 -6.72 -12.14
N ALA A 172 -0.30 -7.57 -13.15
CA ALA A 172 -1.02 -8.84 -13.18
C ALA A 172 -0.61 -9.77 -12.02
N MET A 173 0.70 -9.83 -11.70
CA MET A 173 1.21 -10.60 -10.57
C MET A 173 0.77 -9.99 -9.22
N LEU A 174 0.84 -8.68 -9.05
CA LEU A 174 0.35 -7.97 -7.85
C LEU A 174 -1.15 -8.20 -7.64
N THR A 175 -1.94 -8.09 -8.70
CA THR A 175 -3.39 -8.39 -8.66
C THR A 175 -3.65 -9.82 -8.20
N ARG A 176 -2.88 -10.78 -8.72
CA ARG A 176 -2.99 -12.18 -8.34
C ARG A 176 -2.67 -12.40 -6.86
N ILE A 177 -1.62 -11.77 -6.33
CA ILE A 177 -1.27 -11.79 -4.90
C ILE A 177 -2.45 -11.30 -4.07
N LEU A 178 -2.99 -10.14 -4.37
CA LEU A 178 -4.10 -9.54 -3.62
C LEU A 178 -5.37 -10.40 -3.68
N VAL A 179 -5.71 -10.94 -4.85
CA VAL A 179 -6.88 -11.84 -5.01
C VAL A 179 -6.71 -13.12 -4.19
N MET A 180 -5.51 -13.71 -4.16
CA MET A 180 -5.24 -14.90 -3.34
C MET A 180 -5.43 -14.61 -1.86
N ILE A 181 -4.88 -13.50 -1.36
CA ILE A 181 -5.06 -13.04 0.02
C ILE A 181 -6.54 -12.81 0.33
N GLY A 182 -7.25 -12.09 -0.53
CA GLY A 182 -8.67 -11.80 -0.34
C GLY A 182 -9.51 -13.07 -0.25
N ARG A 183 -9.26 -14.06 -1.10
CA ARG A 183 -9.96 -15.36 -1.07
C ARG A 183 -9.65 -16.14 0.20
N THR A 184 -8.37 -16.24 0.58
CA THR A 184 -7.97 -16.94 1.81
C THR A 184 -8.56 -16.27 3.04
N HIS A 185 -8.54 -14.92 3.10
CA HIS A 185 -9.14 -14.18 4.21
C HIS A 185 -10.65 -14.42 4.27
N ALA A 186 -11.31 -14.41 3.13
CA ALA A 186 -12.72 -14.75 3.03
C ALA A 186 -13.03 -16.17 3.53
N GLU A 187 -12.19 -17.16 3.19
CA GLU A 187 -12.33 -18.54 3.66
C GLU A 187 -12.06 -18.66 5.16
N MET A 188 -11.02 -18.00 5.69
CA MET A 188 -10.74 -17.96 7.12
C MET A 188 -11.88 -17.33 7.91
N PHE A 189 -12.40 -16.19 7.42
CA PHE A 189 -13.56 -15.54 8.03
C PHE A 189 -14.78 -16.44 8.02
N ASN A 190 -15.00 -17.15 6.93
CA ASN A 190 -16.07 -18.12 6.79
C ASN A 190 -15.96 -19.25 7.83
N ARG A 191 -14.79 -19.86 8.00
CA ARG A 191 -14.56 -20.93 8.99
C ARG A 191 -14.81 -20.49 10.44
N LEU A 192 -14.62 -19.20 10.75
CA LEU A 192 -14.84 -18.65 12.09
C LEU A 192 -16.33 -18.42 12.40
N ILE A 193 -17.17 -18.32 11.40
CA ILE A 193 -18.56 -17.86 11.60
C ILE A 193 -19.59 -18.97 11.60
N TYR A 194 -19.56 -19.97 10.70
CA TYR A 194 -20.50 -21.11 10.69
C TYR A 194 -20.36 -22.08 9.51
N ASP A 195 -21.22 -23.11 9.51
CA ASP A 195 -21.39 -24.24 8.61
C ASP A 195 -21.85 -23.85 7.17
N ASP A 196 -21.25 -24.44 6.24
CA ASP A 196 -21.17 -24.52 4.77
C ASP A 196 -22.10 -23.74 3.80
N THR A 197 -23.31 -23.38 4.11
CA THR A 197 -24.26 -22.83 3.10
C THR A 197 -24.54 -21.32 3.21
N ARG A 198 -24.35 -20.72 4.37
CA ARG A 198 -24.55 -19.28 4.60
C ARG A 198 -23.30 -18.44 4.41
N GLN A 199 -22.18 -19.06 4.17
CA GLN A 199 -20.84 -18.52 4.26
C GLN A 199 -20.50 -17.50 3.17
N ARG A 200 -20.75 -17.84 1.91
CA ARG A 200 -20.51 -16.90 0.80
C ARG A 200 -21.31 -15.62 0.94
N GLN A 201 -22.51 -15.72 1.47
CA GLN A 201 -23.38 -14.56 1.68
C GLN A 201 -22.81 -13.54 2.68
N TYR A 202 -22.09 -13.98 3.73
CA TYR A 202 -21.50 -13.06 4.70
C TYR A 202 -20.33 -12.29 4.15
N VAL A 203 -19.42 -12.93 3.40
CA VAL A 203 -18.29 -12.23 2.78
C VAL A 203 -18.78 -11.22 1.74
N GLU A 204 -19.64 -11.65 0.83
CA GLU A 204 -20.22 -10.78 -0.19
C GLU A 204 -20.98 -9.61 0.45
N MET A 205 -21.70 -9.88 1.52
CA MET A 205 -22.41 -8.85 2.28
C MET A 205 -21.44 -7.87 2.95
N PHE A 206 -20.38 -8.34 3.66
CA PHE A 206 -19.43 -7.44 4.27
C PHE A 206 -18.58 -6.67 3.25
N MET A 207 -18.26 -7.26 2.11
CA MET A 207 -17.68 -6.52 0.98
C MET A 207 -18.65 -5.45 0.46
N ALA A 208 -19.95 -5.75 0.40
CA ALA A 208 -20.99 -4.77 0.05
C ALA A 208 -21.09 -3.66 1.11
N VAL A 209 -21.01 -4.00 2.41
CA VAL A 209 -20.95 -3.03 3.51
C VAL A 209 -19.74 -2.13 3.39
N CYS A 210 -18.57 -2.68 3.11
CA CYS A 210 -17.36 -1.87 2.94
C CYS A 210 -17.50 -0.89 1.75
N ARG A 211 -18.08 -1.32 0.64
CA ARG A 211 -18.40 -0.43 -0.50
C ARG A 211 -19.40 0.65 -0.10
N PHE A 212 -20.49 0.25 0.58
CA PHE A 212 -21.50 1.18 1.08
C PHE A 212 -20.88 2.24 2.01
N ILE A 213 -20.00 1.84 2.93
CA ILE A 213 -19.27 2.78 3.77
C ILE A 213 -18.38 3.70 2.94
N ASP A 214 -17.66 3.18 1.95
CA ASP A 214 -16.77 4.00 1.12
C ASP A 214 -17.53 5.04 0.29
N GLU A 215 -18.68 4.70 -0.23
CA GLU A 215 -19.56 5.59 -0.97
C GLU A 215 -20.16 6.68 -0.07
N HIS A 216 -20.57 6.33 1.16
CA HIS A 216 -21.30 7.20 2.09
C HIS A 216 -20.46 7.74 3.26
N CYS A 217 -19.15 7.51 3.31
CA CYS A 217 -18.32 7.89 4.47
C CYS A 217 -18.27 9.40 4.71
N THR A 218 -18.54 10.23 3.71
CA THR A 218 -18.59 11.70 3.83
C THR A 218 -19.92 12.22 4.38
N GLU A 219 -20.91 11.36 4.47
CA GLU A 219 -22.22 11.64 5.05
C GLU A 219 -22.27 11.30 6.54
N ASP A 220 -23.39 11.57 7.21
CA ASP A 220 -23.60 11.22 8.61
C ASP A 220 -24.01 9.73 8.78
N LEU A 221 -23.31 8.84 8.07
CA LEU A 221 -23.55 7.40 8.15
C LEU A 221 -23.32 6.87 9.56
N THR A 222 -24.36 6.33 10.15
CA THR A 222 -24.33 5.76 11.50
C THR A 222 -24.03 4.26 11.51
N LEU A 223 -23.59 3.76 12.66
CA LEU A 223 -23.42 2.32 12.87
C LEU A 223 -24.74 1.56 12.72
N ASP A 224 -25.86 2.17 13.11
CA ASP A 224 -27.19 1.56 13.01
C ASP A 224 -27.63 1.39 11.55
N GLU A 225 -27.38 2.39 10.70
CA GLU A 225 -27.64 2.32 9.26
C GLU A 225 -26.78 1.28 8.57
N ALA A 226 -25.48 1.20 8.89
CA ALA A 226 -24.60 0.17 8.35
C ALA A 226 -25.02 -1.24 8.80
N ALA A 227 -25.47 -1.40 10.06
CA ALA A 227 -25.99 -2.65 10.57
C ALA A 227 -27.32 -3.04 9.87
N ALA A 228 -28.21 -2.08 9.68
CA ALA A 228 -29.46 -2.28 8.93
C ALA A 228 -29.22 -2.67 7.48
N TYR A 229 -28.27 -2.01 6.80
CA TYR A 229 -27.85 -2.36 5.43
C TYR A 229 -27.34 -3.81 5.36
N ALA A 230 -26.62 -4.27 6.38
CA ALA A 230 -26.15 -5.64 6.49
C ALA A 230 -27.22 -6.65 6.96
N GLY A 231 -28.42 -6.19 7.32
CA GLY A 231 -29.48 -7.06 7.85
C GLY A 231 -29.22 -7.58 9.26
N PHE A 232 -28.39 -6.88 10.06
CA PHE A 232 -28.03 -7.28 11.42
C PHE A 232 -28.50 -6.30 12.50
N SER A 233 -28.62 -6.83 13.73
CA SER A 233 -28.64 -5.95 14.90
C SER A 233 -27.30 -5.25 15.08
N LYS A 234 -27.28 -4.04 15.63
CA LYS A 234 -26.09 -3.24 15.94
C LYS A 234 -25.00 -4.04 16.65
N TYR A 235 -25.39 -4.81 17.67
CA TYR A 235 -24.44 -5.63 18.46
C TYR A 235 -23.78 -6.73 17.61
N HIS A 236 -24.61 -7.45 16.84
CA HIS A 236 -24.13 -8.52 15.97
C HIS A 236 -23.23 -7.97 14.86
N PHE A 237 -23.65 -6.88 14.23
CA PHE A 237 -22.85 -6.17 13.22
C PHE A 237 -21.50 -5.72 13.78
N THR A 238 -21.47 -5.05 14.93
CA THR A 238 -20.21 -4.57 15.52
C THR A 238 -19.20 -5.70 15.74
N ARG A 239 -19.65 -6.84 16.23
CA ARG A 239 -18.81 -8.01 16.45
C ARG A 239 -18.29 -8.59 15.14
N LEU A 240 -19.19 -8.82 14.19
CA LEU A 240 -18.84 -9.41 12.89
C LEU A 240 -18.00 -8.46 12.05
N PHE A 241 -18.32 -7.16 12.04
CA PHE A 241 -17.54 -6.15 11.32
C PHE A 241 -16.11 -6.08 11.83
N ARG A 242 -15.92 -6.05 13.18
CA ARG A 242 -14.58 -6.07 13.76
C ARG A 242 -13.81 -7.35 13.39
N GLN A 243 -14.49 -8.47 13.34
CA GLN A 243 -13.90 -9.76 12.96
C GLN A 243 -13.52 -9.79 11.47
N PHE A 244 -14.37 -9.20 10.62
CA PHE A 244 -14.14 -9.12 9.17
C PHE A 244 -13.07 -8.06 8.80
N ALA A 245 -13.22 -6.83 9.29
CA ALA A 245 -12.38 -5.69 8.92
C ALA A 245 -11.15 -5.51 9.83
N GLY A 246 -10.94 -6.37 10.83
CA GLY A 246 -9.85 -6.25 11.80
C GLY A 246 -9.91 -5.01 12.71
N THR A 247 -10.90 -4.12 12.50
CA THR A 247 -11.01 -2.83 13.19
C THR A 247 -12.46 -2.46 13.52
N THR A 248 -12.67 -1.39 14.28
CA THR A 248 -14.03 -0.92 14.59
C THR A 248 -14.62 -0.15 13.41
N PHE A 249 -15.95 -0.14 13.26
CA PHE A 249 -16.68 0.64 12.27
C PHE A 249 -16.25 2.12 12.27
N SER A 250 -16.19 2.76 13.44
CA SER A 250 -15.79 4.17 13.55
C SER A 250 -14.36 4.42 13.11
N HIS A 251 -13.44 3.51 13.38
CA HIS A 251 -12.06 3.62 12.91
C HIS A 251 -11.98 3.46 11.39
N TYR A 252 -12.65 2.45 10.83
CA TYR A 252 -12.75 2.22 9.39
C TYR A 252 -13.35 3.42 8.65
N MET A 253 -14.44 3.99 9.17
CA MET A 253 -15.05 5.24 8.65
C MET A 253 -14.03 6.37 8.60
N ASN A 254 -13.31 6.58 9.70
CA ASN A 254 -12.30 7.64 9.76
C ASN A 254 -11.15 7.41 8.78
N GLN A 255 -10.72 6.16 8.57
CA GLN A 255 -9.72 5.82 7.55
C GLN A 255 -10.18 6.25 6.15
N LYS A 256 -11.43 5.92 5.78
CA LYS A 256 -12.00 6.31 4.49
C LYS A 256 -12.14 7.83 4.33
N ARG A 257 -12.57 8.53 5.39
CA ARG A 257 -12.64 9.99 5.42
C ARG A 257 -11.27 10.64 5.25
N ILE A 258 -10.24 10.13 5.94
CA ILE A 258 -8.87 10.65 5.83
C ILE A 258 -8.30 10.38 4.44
N ALA A 259 -8.50 9.20 3.85
CA ALA A 259 -8.07 8.89 2.49
C ALA A 259 -8.70 9.83 1.43
N LYS A 260 -9.99 10.22 1.60
CA LYS A 260 -10.61 11.25 0.75
C LYS A 260 -10.01 12.63 1.03
N ALA A 261 -9.74 12.96 2.30
CA ALA A 261 -9.15 14.25 2.68
C ALA A 261 -7.74 14.46 2.08
N GLU A 262 -6.93 13.42 1.98
CA GLU A 262 -5.63 13.48 1.33
C GLU A 262 -5.74 13.96 -0.12
N LYS A 263 -6.67 13.38 -0.88
CA LYS A 263 -6.92 13.77 -2.27
C LYS A 263 -7.33 15.24 -2.39
N TYR A 264 -8.21 15.72 -1.49
CA TYR A 264 -8.68 17.10 -1.49
C TYR A 264 -7.62 18.08 -0.96
N LEU A 265 -6.77 17.66 -0.03
CA LEU A 265 -5.68 18.49 0.49
C LEU A 265 -4.58 18.76 -0.56
N ALA A 266 -4.44 17.92 -1.57
CA ALA A 266 -3.53 18.13 -2.69
C ALA A 266 -3.93 19.36 -3.53
N ASP A 267 -5.23 19.71 -3.57
CA ASP A 267 -5.71 20.92 -4.22
C ASP A 267 -5.49 22.16 -3.32
N PRO A 268 -4.61 23.10 -3.72
CA PRO A 268 -4.33 24.30 -2.94
C PRO A 268 -5.52 25.29 -2.86
N ALA A 269 -6.49 25.17 -3.77
CA ALA A 269 -7.66 26.07 -3.81
C ALA A 269 -8.65 25.79 -2.66
N GLN A 270 -8.66 24.57 -2.10
CA GLN A 270 -9.56 24.21 -1.02
C GLN A 270 -8.96 24.57 0.35
N SER A 271 -9.75 25.21 1.23
CA SER A 271 -9.32 25.42 2.61
C SER A 271 -9.29 24.11 3.40
N VAL A 272 -8.41 24.01 4.43
CA VAL A 272 -8.38 22.84 5.32
C VAL A 272 -9.73 22.62 6.02
N ALA A 273 -10.44 23.73 6.31
CA ALA A 273 -11.78 23.68 6.91
C ALA A 273 -12.81 23.11 5.92
N THR A 274 -12.79 23.55 4.68
CA THR A 274 -13.65 23.02 3.62
C THR A 274 -13.42 21.51 3.45
N VAL A 275 -12.16 21.10 3.35
CA VAL A 275 -11.80 19.68 3.22
C VAL A 275 -12.34 18.85 4.40
N ALA A 276 -12.17 19.33 5.65
CA ALA A 276 -12.69 18.63 6.82
C ALA A 276 -14.20 18.37 6.73
N MET A 277 -14.96 19.41 6.39
CA MET A 277 -16.43 19.31 6.26
C MET A 277 -16.83 18.42 5.09
N SER A 278 -16.21 18.59 3.92
CA SER A 278 -16.48 17.76 2.73
C SER A 278 -16.13 16.27 2.92
N CYS A 279 -15.27 15.96 3.89
CA CYS A 279 -14.95 14.59 4.24
C CYS A 279 -15.79 14.02 5.40
N GLY A 280 -16.86 14.73 5.82
CA GLY A 280 -17.82 14.24 6.81
C GLY A 280 -17.36 14.37 8.27
N PHE A 281 -16.38 15.24 8.58
CA PHE A 281 -16.02 15.53 9.97
C PHE A 281 -16.92 16.63 10.53
N SER A 282 -17.54 16.36 11.67
CA SER A 282 -18.42 17.32 12.37
C SER A 282 -17.67 18.49 12.99
N SER A 283 -16.37 18.41 13.17
CA SER A 283 -15.54 19.49 13.70
C SER A 283 -14.10 19.45 13.20
N MET A 284 -13.51 20.63 13.06
CA MET A 284 -12.10 20.81 12.70
C MET A 284 -11.16 20.11 13.69
N SER A 285 -11.47 20.19 14.99
CA SER A 285 -10.65 19.57 16.03
C SER A 285 -10.60 18.03 15.90
N SER A 286 -11.75 17.42 15.62
CA SER A 286 -11.84 15.96 15.36
C SER A 286 -11.06 15.59 14.11
N PHE A 287 -11.18 16.35 13.03
CA PHE A 287 -10.43 16.16 11.80
C PHE A 287 -8.92 16.22 12.02
N ILE A 288 -8.42 17.33 12.61
CA ILE A 288 -6.99 17.51 12.86
C ILE A 288 -6.43 16.37 13.74
N ARG A 289 -7.14 16.02 14.80
CA ARG A 289 -6.73 14.94 15.70
C ARG A 289 -6.65 13.61 14.97
N MET A 290 -7.67 13.26 14.20
CA MET A 290 -7.73 11.98 13.48
C MET A 290 -6.69 11.93 12.36
N PHE A 291 -6.55 13.01 11.62
CA PHE A 291 -5.53 13.13 10.57
C PHE A 291 -4.12 12.96 11.15
N LYS A 292 -3.83 13.61 12.30
CA LYS A 292 -2.52 13.48 12.97
C LYS A 292 -2.28 12.06 13.48
N ILE A 293 -3.29 11.37 14.01
CA ILE A 293 -3.18 9.97 14.44
C ILE A 293 -2.83 9.06 13.25
N MET A 294 -3.46 9.27 12.08
CA MET A 294 -3.32 8.38 10.93
C MET A 294 -2.13 8.72 10.03
N LYS A 295 -1.67 9.98 10.01
CA LYS A 295 -0.62 10.46 9.09
C LYS A 295 0.62 11.03 9.80
N GLY A 296 0.67 10.99 11.12
CA GLY A 296 1.79 11.51 11.89
C GLY A 296 1.97 13.03 11.82
N CYS A 297 1.20 13.77 11.01
CA CYS A 297 1.32 15.20 10.80
C CYS A 297 -0.04 15.90 10.74
N THR A 298 -0.06 17.23 10.83
CA THR A 298 -1.31 18.00 10.68
C THR A 298 -1.73 18.11 9.21
N PRO A 299 -3.04 18.32 8.91
CA PRO A 299 -3.52 18.55 7.53
C PRO A 299 -2.79 19.68 6.81
N SER A 300 -2.46 20.76 7.52
CA SER A 300 -1.72 21.91 6.97
C SER A 300 -0.25 21.56 6.67
N ALA A 301 0.39 20.74 7.50
CA ALA A 301 1.74 20.25 7.24
C ALA A 301 1.73 19.29 6.03
N PHE A 302 0.77 18.38 5.99
CA PHE A 302 0.54 17.47 4.87
C PHE A 302 0.41 18.23 3.53
N ARG A 303 -0.43 19.27 3.48
CA ARG A 303 -0.59 20.10 2.27
C ARG A 303 0.71 20.73 1.80
N LYS A 304 1.56 21.18 2.74
CA LYS A 304 2.87 21.75 2.39
C LYS A 304 3.80 20.73 1.72
N MET A 305 3.69 19.46 2.07
CA MET A 305 4.47 18.37 1.49
C MET A 305 4.11 18.11 0.03
N TYR A 306 2.84 18.32 -0.35
CA TYR A 306 2.34 18.17 -1.74
C TYR A 306 2.56 19.40 -2.64
N ARG A 307 3.09 20.52 -2.13
CA ARG A 307 3.44 21.64 -3.01
C ARG A 307 4.69 21.24 -3.79
N PRO A 308 4.64 21.20 -5.15
CA PRO A 308 5.85 21.11 -5.92
C PRO A 308 6.76 22.26 -5.46
N THR A 309 7.98 21.95 -5.07
CA THR A 309 9.04 22.94 -4.91
C THR A 309 9.10 23.66 -6.25
N SER A 310 8.67 24.90 -6.30
CA SER A 310 8.87 25.78 -7.46
C SER A 310 10.35 25.77 -7.75
N ARG A 311 10.76 24.99 -8.75
CA ARG A 311 12.08 25.13 -9.36
C ARG A 311 12.18 26.60 -9.74
N ASN A 312 13.17 27.28 -9.18
CA ASN A 312 13.59 28.60 -9.63
C ASN A 312 13.61 28.58 -11.15
N GLN A 313 12.64 29.27 -11.75
CA GLN A 313 12.80 29.72 -13.11
C GLN A 313 13.84 30.84 -13.03
N GLU A 314 15.10 30.50 -13.25
CA GLU A 314 16.05 31.51 -13.69
C GLU A 314 15.63 31.95 -15.08
N PRO A 315 15.43 33.24 -15.32
CA PRO A 315 15.17 33.73 -16.66
C PRO A 315 16.44 33.61 -17.49
N TRP A 316 16.31 33.15 -18.72
CA TRP A 316 17.31 33.12 -19.78
C TRP A 316 17.77 34.54 -20.15
#